data_4636e9238b91c1e87c07d48abeaf8549
#
_entry.id   4636e9238b91c1e87c07d48abeaf8549
#
_cell.length_a   1.000
_cell.length_b   1.000
_cell.length_c   1.000
_cell.angle_alpha   90.00
_cell.angle_beta   90.00
_cell.angle_gamma   90.00
#
_symmetry.space_group_name_H-M   'P 1'
#
loop_
_entity.id
_entity.type
_entity.pdbx_description
1 polymer ?
#
loop_
_entity_poly.entity_id
_entity_poly.type
_entity_poly.pdbx_seq_one_letter_code
_entity_poly.pdbx_strand_id
1 'polypeptide(L)'
;NVLATQALLARFDPLLKASADPRLVYLTTSVATAPRAYWGGYAASKAAAEVLIDCYAQESRNISKLRVAIVDPGATRTAMRAKAYPGEDPASVKTPDVVATRVVALLGEQFASPHRERVNQSS
;
A
#
# COMPACT_ATOMS: atom_id res chain seq x y z
N ASN A 1 -12.74 -3.46 2.09
CA ASN A 1 -11.40 -3.39 1.46
C ASN A 1 -11.30 -4.19 0.16
N VAL A 2 -11.69 -5.48 0.18
CA VAL A 2 -11.49 -6.35 -0.99
C VAL A 2 -12.35 -5.90 -2.18
N LEU A 3 -13.64 -5.74 -1.97
CA LEU A 3 -14.57 -5.30 -3.03
C LEU A 3 -14.26 -3.90 -3.53
N ALA A 4 -13.92 -2.98 -2.62
CA ALA A 4 -13.54 -1.63 -3.00
C ALA A 4 -12.26 -1.62 -3.84
N THR A 5 -11.26 -2.39 -3.46
CA THR A 5 -10.00 -2.53 -4.22
C THR A 5 -10.29 -3.08 -5.62
N GLN A 6 -11.07 -4.14 -5.72
CA GLN A 6 -11.45 -4.73 -6.99
C GLN A 6 -12.19 -3.72 -7.89
N ALA A 7 -13.15 -3.00 -7.33
CA ALA A 7 -13.93 -1.99 -8.06
C ALA A 7 -13.05 -0.84 -8.56
N LEU A 8 -12.11 -0.37 -7.73
CA LEU A 8 -11.17 0.70 -8.11
C LEU A 8 -10.26 0.23 -9.24
N LEU A 9 -9.70 -0.98 -9.16
CA LEU A 9 -8.86 -1.53 -10.22
C LEU A 9 -9.62 -1.58 -11.54
N ALA A 10 -10.85 -2.11 -11.53
CA ALA A 10 -11.66 -2.22 -12.73
C ALA A 10 -11.97 -0.84 -13.34
N ARG A 11 -12.23 0.16 -12.51
CA ARG A 11 -12.58 1.51 -12.96
C ARG A 11 -11.38 2.30 -13.48
N PHE A 12 -10.24 2.16 -12.84
CA PHE A 12 -9.05 2.91 -13.20
C PHE A 12 -8.18 2.23 -14.27
N ASP A 13 -8.37 0.93 -14.51
CA ASP A 13 -7.58 0.19 -15.48
C ASP A 13 -7.50 0.86 -16.87
N PRO A 14 -8.61 1.30 -17.50
CA PRO A 14 -8.51 1.98 -18.79
C PRO A 14 -7.71 3.27 -18.73
N LEU A 15 -7.82 4.03 -17.64
CA LEU A 15 -7.08 5.28 -17.45
C LEU A 15 -5.59 5.02 -17.24
N LEU A 16 -5.26 4.00 -16.48
CA LEU A 16 -3.86 3.59 -16.27
C LEU A 16 -3.22 3.14 -17.57
N LYS A 17 -3.94 2.34 -18.37
CA LYS A 17 -3.47 1.90 -19.69
C LYS A 17 -3.28 3.04 -20.66
N ALA A 18 -4.09 4.09 -20.57
CA ALA A 18 -3.99 5.27 -21.44
C ALA A 18 -2.89 6.24 -21.01
N SER A 19 -2.39 6.14 -19.79
CA SER A 19 -1.33 7.00 -19.28
C SER A 19 0.03 6.66 -19.89
N ALA A 20 0.83 7.69 -20.17
CA ALA A 20 2.18 7.49 -20.69
C ALA A 20 3.13 6.87 -19.66
N ASP A 21 2.90 7.12 -18.37
CA ASP A 21 3.75 6.63 -17.28
C ASP A 21 2.90 6.29 -16.04
N PRO A 22 2.07 5.25 -16.12
CA PRO A 22 1.12 4.94 -15.06
C PRO A 22 1.78 4.40 -13.81
N ARG A 23 1.26 4.80 -12.66
CA ARG A 23 1.71 4.35 -11.35
C ARG A 23 0.51 3.98 -10.48
N LEU A 24 0.66 2.92 -9.70
CA LEU A 24 -0.29 2.52 -8.68
C LEU A 24 0.48 2.23 -7.40
N VAL A 25 0.15 2.94 -6.33
CA VAL A 25 0.72 2.69 -5.01
C VAL A 25 -0.40 2.19 -4.10
N TYR A 26 -0.20 1.01 -3.52
CA TYR A 26 -1.13 0.42 -2.57
C TYR A 26 -0.52 0.42 -1.18
N LEU A 27 -1.25 0.96 -0.21
CA LEU A 27 -0.82 0.98 1.19
C LEU A 27 -1.33 -0.27 1.91
N THR A 28 -0.42 -1.07 2.40
CA THR A 28 -0.69 -2.32 3.10
C THR A 28 -0.34 -2.23 4.59
N THR A 29 -0.13 -3.36 5.23
CA THR A 29 0.21 -3.46 6.64
C THR A 29 1.01 -4.75 6.88
N SER A 30 1.88 -4.74 7.88
CA SER A 30 2.66 -5.93 8.25
C SER A 30 1.79 -7.12 8.66
N VAL A 31 0.57 -6.88 9.18
CA VAL A 31 -0.32 -7.99 9.59
C VAL A 31 -0.90 -8.75 8.40
N ALA A 32 -0.82 -8.22 7.18
CA ALA A 32 -1.21 -8.95 5.97
C ALA A 32 -0.31 -10.16 5.71
N THR A 33 0.97 -10.07 6.08
CA THR A 33 1.95 -11.15 5.91
C THR A 33 2.37 -11.82 7.22
N ALA A 34 2.22 -11.12 8.33
CA ALA A 34 2.54 -11.63 9.68
C ALA A 34 1.34 -11.43 10.61
N PRO A 35 0.31 -12.30 10.53
CA PRO A 35 -0.92 -12.13 11.30
C PRO A 35 -0.67 -12.13 12.80
N ARG A 36 -1.53 -11.39 13.52
CA ARG A 36 -1.48 -11.29 14.97
C ARG A 36 -2.84 -11.67 15.58
N ALA A 37 -2.82 -12.17 16.79
CA ALA A 37 -4.06 -12.45 17.53
C ALA A 37 -4.97 -11.22 17.56
N TYR A 38 -6.27 -11.46 17.45
CA TYR A 38 -7.35 -10.46 17.46
C TYR A 38 -7.42 -9.54 16.22
N TRP A 39 -6.51 -9.68 15.25
CA TRP A 39 -6.47 -8.86 14.04
C TRP A 39 -6.97 -9.59 12.78
N GLY A 40 -7.62 -10.77 12.97
CA GLY A 40 -7.96 -11.67 11.87
C GLY A 40 -8.73 -11.03 10.73
N GLY A 41 -9.80 -10.32 11.02
CA GLY A 41 -10.62 -9.67 9.97
C GLY A 41 -9.85 -8.62 9.19
N TYR A 42 -9.15 -7.75 9.88
CA TYR A 42 -8.32 -6.72 9.26
C TYR A 42 -7.17 -7.33 8.44
N ALA A 43 -6.43 -8.26 9.04
CA ALA A 43 -5.31 -8.93 8.38
C ALA A 43 -5.76 -9.66 7.11
N ALA A 44 -6.86 -10.40 7.18
CA ALA A 44 -7.41 -11.14 6.05
C ALA A 44 -7.85 -10.19 4.92
N SER A 45 -8.53 -9.08 5.25
CA SER A 45 -8.97 -8.11 4.26
C SER A 45 -7.79 -7.44 3.55
N LYS A 46 -6.75 -7.09 4.28
CA LYS A 46 -5.55 -6.50 3.71
C LYS A 46 -4.75 -7.50 2.88
N ALA A 47 -4.63 -8.73 3.34
CA ALA A 47 -3.95 -9.80 2.60
C ALA A 47 -4.67 -10.09 1.28
N ALA A 48 -6.00 -10.19 1.30
CA ALA A 48 -6.80 -10.41 0.10
C ALA A 48 -6.64 -9.25 -0.90
N ALA A 49 -6.67 -8.00 -0.42
CA ALA A 49 -6.44 -6.84 -1.28
C ALA A 49 -5.03 -6.84 -1.88
N GLU A 50 -4.00 -7.21 -1.12
CA GLU A 50 -2.64 -7.35 -1.65
C GLU A 50 -2.57 -8.38 -2.78
N VAL A 51 -3.24 -9.51 -2.64
CA VAL A 51 -3.28 -10.54 -3.68
C VAL A 51 -3.90 -9.99 -4.96
N LEU A 52 -4.99 -9.22 -4.85
CA LEU A 52 -5.61 -8.57 -6.02
C LEU A 52 -4.64 -7.62 -6.72
N ILE A 53 -3.92 -6.82 -5.94
CA ILE A 53 -2.93 -5.86 -6.48
C ILE A 53 -1.77 -6.60 -7.15
N ASP A 54 -1.26 -7.66 -6.53
CA ASP A 54 -0.20 -8.49 -7.12
C ASP A 54 -0.63 -9.13 -8.43
N CYS A 55 -1.81 -9.72 -8.47
CA CYS A 55 -2.35 -10.31 -9.70
C CYS A 55 -2.48 -9.26 -10.81
N TYR A 56 -3.03 -8.09 -10.47
CA TYR A 56 -3.17 -6.99 -11.40
C TYR A 56 -1.80 -6.53 -11.95
N ALA A 57 -0.79 -6.43 -11.09
CA ALA A 57 0.55 -6.08 -11.52
C ALA A 57 1.13 -7.09 -12.52
N GLN A 58 0.93 -8.38 -12.27
CA GLN A 58 1.40 -9.44 -13.16
C GLN A 58 0.64 -9.45 -14.49
N GLU A 59 -0.67 -9.28 -14.46
CA GLU A 59 -1.51 -9.19 -15.66
C GLU A 59 -1.12 -8.00 -16.54
N SER A 60 -0.73 -6.88 -15.92
CA SER A 60 -0.40 -5.64 -16.62
C SER A 60 1.03 -5.61 -17.17
N ARG A 61 1.91 -6.52 -16.73
CA ARG A 61 3.36 -6.47 -16.98
C ARG A 61 3.70 -6.38 -18.47
N ASN A 62 2.99 -7.12 -19.32
CA ASN A 62 3.30 -7.22 -20.75
C ASN A 62 2.38 -6.40 -21.65
N ILE A 63 1.36 -5.74 -21.09
CA ILE A 63 0.34 -5.03 -21.86
C ILE A 63 0.27 -3.54 -21.53
N SER A 64 1.02 -3.09 -20.54
CA SER A 64 1.10 -1.67 -20.19
C SER A 64 2.44 -1.34 -19.53
N LYS A 65 2.72 -0.04 -19.40
CA LYS A 65 3.89 0.46 -18.67
C LYS A 65 3.65 0.64 -17.19
N LEU A 66 2.53 0.12 -16.68
CA LEU A 66 2.13 0.28 -15.30
C LEU A 66 3.19 -0.27 -14.35
N ARG A 67 3.57 0.56 -13.38
CA ARG A 67 4.40 0.15 -12.25
C ARG A 67 3.58 0.19 -10.98
N VAL A 68 3.60 -0.92 -10.25
CA VAL A 68 2.82 -1.12 -9.03
C VAL A 68 3.75 -1.22 -7.85
N ALA A 69 3.54 -0.40 -6.84
CA ALA A 69 4.24 -0.48 -5.57
C ALA A 69 3.27 -0.83 -4.45
N ILE A 70 3.67 -1.78 -3.61
CA ILE A 70 2.96 -2.17 -2.41
C ILE A 70 3.80 -1.71 -1.22
N VAL A 71 3.27 -0.78 -0.46
CA VAL A 71 4.02 -0.07 0.59
C VAL A 71 3.40 -0.35 1.95
N ASP A 72 4.20 -0.89 2.85
CA ASP A 72 3.87 -0.94 4.27
C ASP A 72 4.35 0.36 4.93
N PRO A 73 3.44 1.22 5.37
CA PRO A 73 3.84 2.49 5.99
C PRO A 73 4.51 2.31 7.36
N GLY A 74 4.40 1.12 7.97
CA GLY A 74 4.86 0.90 9.33
C GLY A 74 4.03 1.67 10.36
N ALA A 75 4.50 1.73 11.59
CA ALA A 75 3.82 2.49 12.63
C ALA A 75 3.84 3.99 12.30
N THR A 76 2.67 4.58 12.17
CA THR A 76 2.50 5.98 11.77
C THR A 76 1.52 6.67 12.71
N ARG A 77 1.81 7.90 13.09
CA ARG A 77 0.98 8.70 14.00
C ARG A 77 -0.32 9.09 13.30
N THR A 78 -1.38 8.32 13.58
CA THR A 78 -2.72 8.55 13.04
C THR A 78 -3.77 8.32 14.12
N ALA A 79 -4.99 8.81 13.90
CA ALA A 79 -6.12 8.55 14.80
C ALA A 79 -6.40 7.05 14.94
N MET A 80 -6.27 6.29 13.83
CA MET A 80 -6.43 4.84 13.85
C MET A 80 -5.36 4.16 14.72
N ARG A 81 -4.12 4.62 14.63
CA ARG A 81 -3.01 4.10 15.46
C ARG A 81 -3.26 4.38 16.94
N ALA A 82 -3.68 5.60 17.28
CA ALA A 82 -3.97 6.00 18.66
C ALA A 82 -5.10 5.14 19.26
N LYS A 83 -6.10 4.78 18.48
CA LYS A 83 -7.17 3.87 18.92
C LYS A 83 -6.67 2.46 19.18
N ALA A 84 -5.81 1.96 18.30
CA ALA A 84 -5.29 0.59 18.40
C ALA A 84 -4.25 0.43 19.51
N TYR A 85 -3.51 1.50 19.83
CA TYR A 85 -2.42 1.50 20.81
C TYR A 85 -2.54 2.72 21.75
N PRO A 86 -3.56 2.73 22.63
CA PRO A 86 -3.84 3.93 23.44
C PRO A 86 -2.74 4.29 24.45
N GLY A 87 -1.89 3.32 24.82
CA GLY A 87 -0.76 3.55 25.73
C GLY A 87 0.54 3.97 25.07
N GLU A 88 0.56 4.05 23.74
CA GLU A 88 1.77 4.40 23.00
C GLU A 88 1.99 5.92 23.00
N ASP A 89 3.24 6.35 23.23
CA ASP A 89 3.61 7.75 23.10
C ASP A 89 3.55 8.17 21.63
N PRO A 90 2.67 9.11 21.24
CA PRO A 90 2.60 9.58 19.85
C PRO A 90 3.92 10.09 19.29
N ALA A 91 4.79 10.64 20.15
CA ALA A 91 6.09 11.12 19.71
C ALA A 91 7.06 10.01 19.31
N SER A 92 6.79 8.75 19.71
CA SER A 92 7.63 7.59 19.38
C SER A 92 7.38 7.04 17.98
N VAL A 93 6.35 7.49 17.30
CA VAL A 93 6.01 7.03 15.94
C VAL A 93 6.13 8.17 14.95
N LYS A 94 6.55 7.83 13.72
CA LYS A 94 6.75 8.83 12.66
C LYS A 94 5.43 9.51 12.27
N THR A 95 5.55 10.72 11.75
CA THR A 95 4.40 11.47 11.24
C THR A 95 3.94 10.94 9.89
N PRO A 96 2.67 11.17 9.50
CA PRO A 96 2.17 10.80 8.16
C PRO A 96 2.97 11.42 7.02
N ASP A 97 3.59 12.58 7.23
CA ASP A 97 4.37 13.27 6.21
C ASP A 97 5.54 12.43 5.70
N VAL A 98 6.16 11.63 6.56
CA VAL A 98 7.25 10.73 6.17
C VAL A 98 6.75 9.72 5.14
N VAL A 99 5.58 9.13 5.39
CA VAL A 99 4.95 8.18 4.45
C VAL A 99 4.52 8.88 3.18
N ALA A 100 3.88 10.05 3.30
CA ALA A 100 3.40 10.82 2.15
C ALA A 100 4.56 11.19 1.22
N THR A 101 5.67 11.65 1.77
CA THR A 101 6.87 11.98 1.00
C THR A 101 7.37 10.77 0.19
N ARG A 102 7.39 9.59 0.82
CA ARG A 102 7.82 8.38 0.11
C ARG A 102 6.83 7.97 -0.99
N VAL A 103 5.53 8.05 -0.72
CA VAL A 103 4.49 7.74 -1.73
C VAL A 103 4.62 8.68 -2.94
N VAL A 104 4.77 9.96 -2.70
CA VAL A 104 4.94 10.95 -3.79
C VAL A 104 6.19 10.65 -4.61
N ALA A 105 7.31 10.30 -3.95
CA ALA A 105 8.54 9.92 -4.64
C ALA A 105 8.32 8.69 -5.56
N LEU A 106 7.63 7.66 -5.07
CA LEU A 106 7.32 6.47 -5.86
C LEU A 106 6.48 6.77 -7.12
N LEU A 107 5.64 7.79 -7.08
CA LEU A 107 4.85 8.20 -8.24
C LEU A 107 5.71 8.74 -9.39
N GLY A 108 6.97 9.11 -9.13
CA GLY A 108 7.91 9.62 -10.14
C GLY A 108 9.14 8.74 -10.38
N GLU A 109 9.39 7.74 -9.55
CA GLU A 109 10.55 6.88 -9.66
C GLU A 109 10.37 5.76 -10.70
N GLN A 110 11.49 5.26 -11.21
CA GLN A 110 11.54 4.04 -12.00
C GLN A 110 11.84 2.87 -11.06
N PHE A 111 11.01 1.83 -11.09
CA PHE A 111 11.22 0.61 -10.31
C PHE A 111 10.64 -0.59 -11.03
N ALA A 112 11.15 -1.79 -10.71
CA ALA A 112 10.60 -3.04 -11.24
C ALA A 112 9.24 -3.32 -10.58
N SER A 113 8.24 -3.70 -11.38
CA SER A 113 6.87 -3.94 -10.89
C SER A 113 6.59 -5.45 -10.80
N PRO A 114 5.97 -5.94 -9.72
CA PRO A 114 5.60 -5.20 -8.50
C PRO A 114 6.80 -4.90 -7.61
N HIS A 115 6.77 -3.76 -6.95
CA HIS A 115 7.76 -3.33 -5.98
C HIS A 115 7.16 -3.35 -4.59
N ARG A 116 7.89 -3.89 -3.61
CA ARG A 116 7.46 -3.91 -2.21
C ARG A 116 8.48 -3.19 -1.35
N GLU A 117 8.00 -2.34 -0.46
CA GLU A 117 8.87 -1.71 0.52
C GLU A 117 8.11 -1.41 1.82
N ARG A 118 8.87 -1.19 2.88
CA ARG A 118 8.39 -0.68 4.14
C ARG A 118 9.01 0.68 4.40
N VAL A 119 8.19 1.64 4.81
CA VAL A 119 8.67 2.97 5.19
C VAL A 119 9.09 2.92 6.65
N ASN A 120 10.39 2.90 6.88
CA ASN A 120 10.93 2.93 8.22
C ASN A 120 10.90 4.35 8.78
N GLN A 121 11.00 4.45 10.11
CA GLN A 121 11.25 5.73 10.75
C GLN A 121 12.55 6.26 10.21
N SER A 122 12.51 7.45 9.63
CA SER A 122 13.63 7.96 8.88
C SER A 122 14.91 8.03 9.66
N SER A 123 15.85 7.67 9.01
CA SER A 123 17.15 8.30 9.22
C SER A 123 17.02 9.81 9.02
#